data_b9294740384ee738c82ab43d1d62e90b
#
_entry.id   b9294740384ee738c82ab43d1d62e90b
#
_cell.length_a   1.000
_cell.length_b   1.000
_cell.length_c   1.000
_cell.angle_alpha   90.00
_cell.angle_beta   90.00
_cell.angle_gamma   90.00
#
_symmetry.space_group_name_H-M   'P 1'
#
loop_
_entity.id
_entity.type
_entity.pdbx_description
1 polymer ?
#
loop_
_entity_poly.entity_id
_entity_poly.type
_entity_poly.pdbx_seq_one_letter_code
_entity_poly.pdbx_strand_id
1 'polypeptide(L)'
;MEHIKKNFGFGCMRLPMKDEEVDVDEMCRMVDAFIENGFNYFDTAHVYLNGKSETALKTCLTSRYPRESYVLTNKLTNFFFKKQEDIRPFFQSQLEACGVDYFDFYLMHAQSKDKFAYFKKCHAYETALELKNEGKIRHFGISFHDRAEVLEEILKEYPQIEVVQIQFNYLDYEDLAVESRKCYEVCRKMNKPL
;
A
#
# COMPACT_ATOMS: atom_id res chain seq x y z
N MET A 1 -13.91 2.55 4.15
CA MET A 1 -13.43 1.14 4.12
C MET A 1 -14.59 0.16 3.94
N GLU A 2 -15.69 0.63 3.35
CA GLU A 2 -16.95 -0.12 3.21
C GLU A 2 -16.87 -1.34 2.26
N HIS A 3 -15.82 -1.44 1.45
CA HIS A 3 -15.68 -2.50 0.45
C HIS A 3 -14.82 -3.70 0.89
N ILE A 4 -14.13 -3.62 2.05
CA ILE A 4 -13.34 -4.73 2.59
C ILE A 4 -14.29 -5.73 3.26
N LYS A 5 -14.42 -6.92 2.68
CA LYS A 5 -15.40 -7.93 3.13
C LYS A 5 -15.00 -8.61 4.44
N LYS A 6 -13.70 -8.83 4.66
CA LYS A 6 -13.14 -9.50 5.85
C LYS A 6 -11.80 -8.86 6.24
N ASN A 7 -11.50 -8.84 7.53
CA ASN A 7 -10.28 -8.24 8.09
C ASN A 7 -9.04 -9.13 7.88
N PHE A 8 -8.77 -9.49 6.64
CA PHE A 8 -7.56 -10.22 6.23
C PHE A 8 -7.20 -9.88 4.80
N GLY A 9 -5.91 -9.57 4.55
CA GLY A 9 -5.40 -9.16 3.25
C GLY A 9 -4.42 -10.17 2.66
N PHE A 10 -4.39 -10.24 1.33
CA PHE A 10 -3.40 -10.98 0.55
C PHE A 10 -2.18 -10.10 0.29
N GLY A 11 -1.09 -10.34 1.02
CA GLY A 11 0.18 -9.61 0.85
C GLY A 11 1.00 -10.19 -0.30
N CYS A 12 1.30 -9.35 -1.30
CA CYS A 12 2.01 -9.77 -2.52
C CYS A 12 3.53 -9.53 -2.48
N MET A 13 4.10 -9.31 -1.30
CA MET A 13 5.56 -9.11 -1.14
C MET A 13 6.36 -10.40 -1.35
N ARG A 14 5.80 -11.56 -1.01
CA ARG A 14 6.44 -12.87 -1.10
C ARG A 14 5.50 -13.83 -1.80
N LEU A 15 5.49 -13.76 -3.14
CA LEU A 15 4.71 -14.66 -3.98
C LEU A 15 5.44 -16.00 -4.17
N PRO A 16 4.73 -17.07 -4.55
CA PRO A 16 5.36 -18.32 -4.93
C PRO A 16 6.28 -18.09 -6.14
N MET A 17 7.48 -18.65 -6.08
CA MET A 17 8.52 -18.45 -7.11
C MET A 17 8.94 -19.78 -7.72
N LYS A 18 9.20 -19.75 -9.02
CA LYS A 18 9.80 -20.87 -9.77
C LYS A 18 10.81 -20.29 -10.75
N ASP A 19 12.05 -20.77 -10.69
CA ASP A 19 13.15 -20.33 -11.56
C ASP A 19 13.29 -18.79 -11.62
N GLU A 20 13.30 -18.11 -10.45
CA GLU A 20 13.38 -16.65 -10.28
C GLU A 20 12.17 -15.83 -10.82
N GLU A 21 11.17 -16.50 -11.38
CA GLU A 21 9.91 -15.89 -11.79
C GLU A 21 8.77 -16.25 -10.84
N VAL A 22 7.70 -15.44 -10.85
CA VAL A 22 6.49 -15.77 -10.08
C VAL A 22 5.86 -17.03 -10.68
N ASP A 23 5.60 -18.03 -9.84
CA ASP A 23 4.77 -19.17 -10.23
C ASP A 23 3.31 -18.70 -10.40
N VAL A 24 2.99 -18.31 -11.64
CA VAL A 24 1.69 -17.74 -12.00
C VAL A 24 0.56 -18.74 -11.76
N ASP A 25 0.78 -20.03 -12.02
CA ASP A 25 -0.24 -21.05 -11.85
C ASP A 25 -0.59 -21.22 -10.37
N GLU A 26 0.41 -21.26 -9.50
CA GLU A 26 0.20 -21.32 -8.06
C GLU A 26 -0.43 -20.04 -7.53
N MET A 27 0.08 -18.88 -7.95
CA MET A 27 -0.50 -17.60 -7.54
C MET A 27 -1.96 -17.47 -7.95
N CYS A 28 -2.33 -17.88 -9.17
CA CYS A 28 -3.72 -17.85 -9.61
C CYS A 28 -4.60 -18.74 -8.73
N ARG A 29 -4.14 -19.97 -8.38
CA ARG A 29 -4.87 -20.84 -7.44
C ARG A 29 -5.06 -20.21 -6.06
N MET A 30 -4.01 -19.53 -5.54
CA MET A 30 -4.09 -18.82 -4.25
C MET A 30 -5.09 -17.66 -4.30
N VAL A 31 -5.09 -16.87 -5.39
CA VAL A 31 -6.03 -15.76 -5.60
C VAL A 31 -7.47 -16.29 -5.68
N ASP A 32 -7.68 -17.36 -6.44
CA ASP A 32 -9.01 -17.99 -6.58
C ASP A 32 -9.52 -18.46 -5.21
N ALA A 33 -8.72 -19.23 -4.48
CA ALA A 33 -9.07 -19.68 -3.13
C ALA A 33 -9.34 -18.52 -2.17
N PHE A 34 -8.58 -17.43 -2.24
CA PHE A 34 -8.77 -16.25 -1.39
C PHE A 34 -10.13 -15.58 -1.67
N ILE A 35 -10.46 -15.35 -2.93
CA ILE A 35 -11.74 -14.73 -3.35
C ILE A 35 -12.92 -15.66 -3.06
N GLU A 36 -12.83 -16.94 -3.37
CA GLU A 36 -13.88 -17.94 -3.12
C GLU A 36 -14.24 -18.06 -1.64
N ASN A 37 -13.25 -17.88 -0.75
CA ASN A 37 -13.47 -17.82 0.68
C ASN A 37 -13.99 -16.46 1.19
N GLY A 38 -14.34 -15.54 0.30
CA GLY A 38 -14.99 -14.27 0.61
C GLY A 38 -14.03 -13.16 1.08
N PHE A 39 -12.74 -13.30 0.83
CA PHE A 39 -11.74 -12.23 1.03
C PHE A 39 -11.58 -11.43 -0.25
N ASN A 40 -11.15 -10.17 -0.15
CA ASN A 40 -11.03 -9.33 -1.35
C ASN A 40 -9.97 -8.23 -1.28
N TYR A 41 -9.14 -8.16 -0.24
CA TYR A 41 -8.12 -7.12 -0.09
C TYR A 41 -6.74 -7.63 -0.51
N PHE A 42 -6.11 -6.95 -1.47
CA PHE A 42 -4.77 -7.27 -2.00
C PHE A 42 -3.81 -6.09 -1.79
N ASP A 43 -2.60 -6.38 -1.33
CA ASP A 43 -1.56 -5.38 -1.03
C ASP A 43 -0.29 -5.65 -1.82
N THR A 44 0.14 -4.68 -2.61
CA THR A 44 1.37 -4.72 -3.40
C THR A 44 2.19 -3.44 -3.26
N ALA A 45 3.36 -3.44 -3.87
CA ALA A 45 4.21 -2.28 -4.14
C ALA A 45 5.14 -2.59 -5.31
N HIS A 46 5.51 -1.58 -6.09
CA HIS A 46 6.41 -1.75 -7.23
C HIS A 46 7.77 -2.37 -6.86
N VAL A 47 8.28 -2.06 -5.66
CA VAL A 47 9.54 -2.63 -5.15
C VAL A 47 9.45 -4.14 -4.89
N TYR A 48 8.25 -4.70 -4.76
CA TYR A 48 8.08 -6.12 -4.49
C TYR A 48 8.44 -6.96 -5.72
N LEU A 49 9.41 -7.85 -5.54
CA LEU A 49 9.92 -8.74 -6.60
C LEU A 49 10.31 -7.95 -7.88
N ASN A 50 10.87 -6.74 -7.72
CA ASN A 50 11.29 -5.87 -8.82
C ASN A 50 10.17 -5.61 -9.86
N GLY A 51 8.97 -5.30 -9.38
CA GLY A 51 7.78 -5.04 -10.22
C GLY A 51 7.00 -6.28 -10.64
N LYS A 52 7.55 -7.50 -10.46
CA LYS A 52 6.88 -8.76 -10.80
C LYS A 52 5.60 -8.99 -10.00
N SER A 53 5.49 -8.41 -8.79
CA SER A 53 4.27 -8.48 -7.98
C SER A 53 3.08 -7.80 -8.65
N GLU A 54 3.26 -6.63 -9.25
CA GLU A 54 2.22 -5.90 -9.96
C GLU A 54 1.76 -6.63 -11.21
N THR A 55 2.70 -7.12 -12.04
CA THR A 55 2.39 -7.87 -13.26
C THR A 55 1.74 -9.23 -12.98
N ALA A 56 2.13 -9.90 -11.89
CA ALA A 56 1.49 -11.12 -11.44
C ALA A 56 0.05 -10.87 -10.97
N LEU A 57 -0.23 -9.77 -10.28
CA LEU A 57 -1.59 -9.35 -9.94
C LEU A 57 -2.41 -9.05 -11.20
N LYS A 58 -1.81 -8.43 -12.22
CA LYS A 58 -2.49 -8.25 -13.51
C LYS A 58 -2.94 -9.58 -14.09
N THR A 59 -2.06 -10.56 -14.11
CA THR A 59 -2.36 -11.87 -14.69
C THR A 59 -3.35 -12.68 -13.85
N CYS A 60 -3.17 -12.72 -12.53
CA CYS A 60 -3.93 -13.64 -11.67
C CYS A 60 -5.20 -13.02 -11.05
N LEU A 61 -5.29 -11.70 -10.98
CA LEU A 61 -6.41 -11.00 -10.35
C LEU A 61 -7.13 -10.07 -11.34
N THR A 62 -6.49 -8.99 -11.77
CA THR A 62 -7.20 -7.85 -12.36
C THR A 62 -7.72 -8.11 -13.77
N SER A 63 -7.09 -9.02 -14.55
CA SER A 63 -7.59 -9.48 -15.85
C SER A 63 -8.66 -10.57 -15.76
N ARG A 64 -8.87 -11.15 -14.57
CA ARG A 64 -9.76 -12.32 -14.37
C ARG A 64 -11.02 -11.99 -13.59
N TYR A 65 -10.99 -10.99 -12.74
CA TYR A 65 -12.08 -10.62 -11.84
C TYR A 65 -12.60 -9.21 -12.11
N PRO A 66 -13.90 -8.96 -11.97
CA PRO A 66 -14.46 -7.61 -12.09
C PRO A 66 -13.81 -6.65 -11.10
N ARG A 67 -13.56 -5.39 -11.54
CA ARG A 67 -12.82 -4.39 -10.75
C ARG A 67 -13.44 -4.12 -9.36
N GLU A 68 -14.76 -4.16 -9.26
CA GLU A 68 -15.51 -3.94 -8.04
C GLU A 68 -15.49 -5.13 -7.07
N SER A 69 -14.99 -6.28 -7.47
CA SER A 69 -14.95 -7.49 -6.64
C SER A 69 -13.78 -7.55 -5.67
N TYR A 70 -12.75 -6.73 -5.89
CA TYR A 70 -11.54 -6.67 -5.09
C TYR A 70 -11.15 -5.25 -4.70
N VAL A 71 -10.35 -5.15 -3.65
CA VAL A 71 -9.71 -3.94 -3.14
C VAL A 71 -8.22 -4.07 -3.39
N LEU A 72 -7.62 -3.09 -4.09
CA LEU A 72 -6.20 -3.11 -4.44
C LEU A 72 -5.46 -1.94 -3.81
N THR A 73 -4.43 -2.26 -3.04
CA THR A 73 -3.49 -1.31 -2.43
C THR A 73 -2.17 -1.34 -3.16
N ASN A 74 -1.65 -0.16 -3.53
CA ASN A 74 -0.29 0.02 -4.02
C ASN A 74 0.41 1.17 -3.28
N LYS A 75 1.69 1.38 -3.52
CA LYS A 75 2.52 2.28 -2.71
C LYS A 75 3.47 3.12 -3.56
N LEU A 76 3.66 4.39 -3.19
CA LEU A 76 4.72 5.24 -3.71
C LEU A 76 6.02 4.99 -2.94
N THR A 77 7.02 4.43 -3.60
CA THR A 77 8.32 4.12 -2.99
C THR A 77 9.37 5.15 -3.43
N ASN A 78 10.14 5.66 -2.48
CA ASN A 78 11.12 6.73 -2.67
C ASN A 78 12.24 6.44 -3.71
N PHE A 79 12.46 5.19 -4.07
CA PHE A 79 13.48 4.83 -5.06
C PHE A 79 13.11 5.20 -6.50
N PHE A 80 11.84 5.46 -6.78
CA PHE A 80 11.30 5.62 -8.14
C PHE A 80 10.99 7.06 -8.52
N PHE A 81 11.31 8.03 -7.65
CA PHE A 81 11.17 9.45 -7.96
C PHE A 81 12.26 10.26 -7.25
N LYS A 82 12.68 11.36 -7.85
CA LYS A 82 13.67 12.31 -7.30
C LYS A 82 13.11 13.72 -7.15
N LYS A 83 12.03 14.02 -7.83
CA LYS A 83 11.33 15.31 -7.87
C LYS A 83 9.85 15.08 -8.15
N GLN A 84 9.04 16.12 -8.02
CA GLN A 84 7.58 16.04 -8.16
C GLN A 84 7.15 15.49 -9.53
N GLU A 85 7.80 15.94 -10.62
CA GLU A 85 7.42 15.57 -11.97
C GLU A 85 7.61 14.09 -12.30
N ASP A 86 8.41 13.37 -11.49
CA ASP A 86 8.63 11.93 -11.67
C ASP A 86 7.44 11.10 -11.14
N ILE A 87 6.64 11.65 -10.20
CA ILE A 87 5.64 10.90 -9.45
C ILE A 87 4.47 10.47 -10.33
N ARG A 88 3.89 11.38 -11.12
CA ARG A 88 2.75 11.07 -11.97
C ARG A 88 3.06 10.02 -13.05
N PRO A 89 4.18 10.12 -13.81
CA PRO A 89 4.57 9.07 -14.75
C PRO A 89 4.78 7.72 -14.06
N PHE A 90 5.41 7.71 -12.89
CA PHE A 90 5.60 6.48 -12.11
C PHE A 90 4.26 5.89 -11.65
N PHE A 91 3.36 6.70 -11.11
CA PHE A 91 2.02 6.26 -10.72
C PHE A 91 1.25 5.67 -11.92
N GLN A 92 1.34 6.30 -13.08
CA GLN A 92 0.72 5.80 -14.31
C GLN A 92 1.30 4.44 -14.71
N SER A 93 2.61 4.25 -14.62
CA SER A 93 3.24 2.94 -14.91
C SER A 93 2.78 1.84 -13.95
N GLN A 94 2.49 2.17 -12.69
CA GLN A 94 1.92 1.21 -11.72
C GLN A 94 0.48 0.80 -12.08
N LEU A 95 -0.35 1.76 -12.53
CA LEU A 95 -1.70 1.46 -13.02
C LEU A 95 -1.64 0.49 -14.21
N GLU A 96 -0.75 0.73 -15.16
CA GLU A 96 -0.53 -0.12 -16.35
C GLU A 96 0.00 -1.50 -15.97
N ALA A 97 0.96 -1.56 -15.05
CA ALA A 97 1.53 -2.82 -14.54
C ALA A 97 0.48 -3.68 -13.82
N CYS A 98 -0.39 -3.06 -13.04
CA CYS A 98 -1.50 -3.73 -12.37
C CYS A 98 -2.72 -3.93 -13.28
N GLY A 99 -2.83 -3.27 -14.42
CA GLY A 99 -3.98 -3.35 -15.33
C GLY A 99 -5.26 -2.76 -14.75
N VAL A 100 -5.17 -1.63 -14.07
CA VAL A 100 -6.31 -0.94 -13.44
C VAL A 100 -6.31 0.56 -13.73
N ASP A 101 -7.46 1.22 -13.57
CA ASP A 101 -7.63 2.66 -13.81
C ASP A 101 -7.48 3.50 -12.53
N TYR A 102 -7.54 2.86 -11.36
CA TYR A 102 -7.40 3.47 -10.04
C TYR A 102 -6.95 2.45 -9.00
N PHE A 103 -6.35 2.95 -7.89
CA PHE A 103 -6.12 2.17 -6.67
C PHE A 103 -7.16 2.50 -5.61
N ASP A 104 -7.61 1.48 -4.87
CA ASP A 104 -8.50 1.70 -3.72
C ASP A 104 -7.73 2.37 -2.57
N PHE A 105 -6.51 1.92 -2.31
CA PHE A 105 -5.58 2.54 -1.36
C PHE A 105 -4.25 2.84 -2.04
N TYR A 106 -3.72 4.02 -1.79
CA TYR A 106 -2.38 4.38 -2.22
C TYR A 106 -1.60 4.96 -1.06
N LEU A 107 -0.47 4.30 -0.71
CA LEU A 107 0.26 4.59 0.50
C LEU A 107 1.62 5.21 0.21
N MET A 108 2.02 6.24 0.96
CA MET A 108 3.41 6.68 1.02
C MET A 108 4.21 5.57 1.70
N HIS A 109 5.13 4.92 0.96
CA HIS A 109 5.74 3.65 1.36
C HIS A 109 6.78 3.80 2.45
N ALA A 110 6.66 2.98 3.50
CA ALA A 110 7.64 2.78 4.57
C ALA A 110 8.11 4.10 5.19
N GLN A 111 7.17 4.96 5.57
CA GLN A 111 7.47 6.28 6.13
C GLN A 111 8.26 6.17 7.43
N SER A 112 9.28 7.01 7.53
CA SER A 112 10.11 7.28 8.67
C SER A 112 10.42 8.79 8.68
N LYS A 113 11.07 9.31 9.70
CA LYS A 113 11.44 10.73 9.77
C LYS A 113 12.16 11.23 8.51
N ASP A 114 13.17 10.47 8.06
CA ASP A 114 13.98 10.85 6.90
C ASP A 114 13.19 10.73 5.58
N LYS A 115 12.41 9.67 5.44
CA LYS A 115 11.55 9.48 4.25
C LYS A 115 10.45 10.54 4.21
N PHE A 116 9.84 10.87 5.33
CA PHE A 116 8.86 11.94 5.40
C PHE A 116 9.42 13.27 4.88
N ALA A 117 10.61 13.66 5.34
CA ALA A 117 11.29 14.85 4.84
C ALA A 117 11.57 14.79 3.33
N TYR A 118 11.99 13.62 2.83
CA TYR A 118 12.23 13.41 1.40
C TYR A 118 10.94 13.53 0.57
N PHE A 119 9.86 12.87 0.99
CA PHE A 119 8.57 12.91 0.32
C PHE A 119 8.00 14.34 0.27
N LYS A 120 8.12 15.10 1.38
CA LYS A 120 7.73 16.52 1.39
C LYS A 120 8.54 17.36 0.42
N LYS A 121 9.87 17.20 0.42
CA LYS A 121 10.75 17.91 -0.54
C LYS A 121 10.35 17.68 -1.99
N CYS A 122 9.82 16.51 -2.31
CA CYS A 122 9.36 16.15 -3.66
C CYS A 122 7.88 16.43 -3.88
N HIS A 123 7.16 17.08 -2.96
CA HIS A 123 5.71 17.34 -3.03
C HIS A 123 4.88 16.06 -3.28
N ALA A 124 5.31 14.92 -2.69
CA ALA A 124 4.68 13.64 -2.95
C ALA A 124 3.29 13.51 -2.31
N TYR A 125 3.10 14.11 -1.13
CA TYR A 125 1.81 14.13 -0.44
C TYR A 125 0.77 14.96 -1.21
N GLU A 126 1.17 16.14 -1.68
CA GLU A 126 0.34 17.04 -2.48
C GLU A 126 -0.07 16.37 -3.79
N THR A 127 0.89 15.75 -4.49
CA THR A 127 0.62 15.02 -5.74
C THR A 127 -0.32 13.84 -5.53
N ALA A 128 -0.18 13.09 -4.44
CA ALA A 128 -1.11 12.00 -4.13
C ALA A 128 -2.53 12.50 -3.82
N LEU A 129 -2.67 13.65 -3.15
CA LEU A 129 -3.96 14.29 -2.90
C LEU A 129 -4.60 14.80 -4.19
N GLU A 130 -3.81 15.34 -5.13
CA GLU A 130 -4.29 15.69 -6.48
C GLU A 130 -4.82 14.44 -7.22
N LEU A 131 -4.04 13.35 -7.25
CA LEU A 131 -4.46 12.08 -7.85
C LEU A 131 -5.73 11.51 -7.21
N LYS A 132 -5.91 11.73 -5.91
CA LYS A 132 -7.15 11.38 -5.22
C LYS A 132 -8.33 12.25 -5.69
N ASN A 133 -8.15 13.54 -5.82
CA ASN A 133 -9.18 14.45 -6.34
C ASN A 133 -9.56 14.13 -7.80
N GLU A 134 -8.64 13.59 -8.57
CA GLU A 134 -8.86 13.09 -9.94
C GLU A 134 -9.56 11.71 -9.98
N GLY A 135 -9.81 11.09 -8.83
CA GLY A 135 -10.43 9.77 -8.73
C GLY A 135 -9.50 8.59 -9.05
N LYS A 136 -8.18 8.85 -9.16
CA LYS A 136 -7.16 7.81 -9.39
C LYS A 136 -6.76 7.07 -8.12
N ILE A 137 -7.03 7.66 -6.96
CA ILE A 137 -6.85 7.09 -5.63
C ILE A 137 -8.16 7.27 -4.86
N ARG A 138 -8.72 6.20 -4.31
CA ARG A 138 -9.92 6.28 -3.46
C ARG A 138 -9.59 6.71 -2.04
N HIS A 139 -8.57 6.06 -1.44
CA HIS A 139 -8.12 6.34 -0.08
C HIS A 139 -6.61 6.57 -0.07
N PHE A 140 -6.21 7.69 0.51
CA PHE A 140 -4.82 8.08 0.67
C PHE A 140 -4.31 7.71 2.07
N GLY A 141 -3.10 7.12 2.14
CA GLY A 141 -2.54 6.69 3.40
C GLY A 141 -1.02 6.60 3.43
N ILE A 142 -0.51 6.01 4.49
CA ILE A 142 0.92 5.73 4.68
C ILE A 142 1.14 4.29 5.14
N SER A 143 2.25 3.67 4.76
CA SER A 143 2.84 2.57 5.51
C SER A 143 3.99 3.11 6.35
N PHE A 144 4.08 2.73 7.61
CA PHE A 144 4.91 3.40 8.60
C PHE A 144 5.87 2.44 9.31
N HIS A 145 7.15 2.87 9.47
CA HIS A 145 8.21 2.09 10.08
C HIS A 145 9.17 2.98 10.88
N ASP A 146 8.67 3.62 11.93
CA ASP A 146 9.46 4.46 12.83
C ASP A 146 8.75 4.57 14.19
N ARG A 147 9.21 5.46 15.07
CA ARG A 147 8.64 5.67 16.40
C ARG A 147 7.32 6.43 16.35
N ALA A 148 6.49 6.20 17.36
CA ALA A 148 5.15 6.75 17.47
C ALA A 148 5.10 8.29 17.43
N GLU A 149 6.13 8.97 17.94
CA GLU A 149 6.25 10.44 17.90
C GLU A 149 6.31 10.96 16.46
N VAL A 150 7.07 10.26 15.59
CA VAL A 150 7.16 10.60 14.17
C VAL A 150 5.83 10.38 13.46
N LEU A 151 5.11 9.29 13.81
CA LEU A 151 3.77 9.05 13.28
C LEU A 151 2.81 10.17 13.67
N GLU A 152 2.82 10.58 14.93
CA GLU A 152 1.95 11.68 15.41
C GLU A 152 2.26 12.99 14.69
N GLU A 153 3.55 13.31 14.43
CA GLU A 153 3.99 14.47 13.64
C GLU A 153 3.43 14.41 12.22
N ILE A 154 3.61 13.29 11.50
CA ILE A 154 3.10 13.11 10.13
C ILE A 154 1.57 13.30 10.08
N LEU A 155 0.84 12.68 11.00
CA LEU A 155 -0.62 12.74 11.01
C LEU A 155 -1.17 14.12 11.40
N LYS A 156 -0.43 14.92 12.16
CA LYS A 156 -0.77 16.33 12.46
C LYS A 156 -0.52 17.23 11.26
N GLU A 157 0.58 17.03 10.55
CA GLU A 157 0.94 17.84 9.38
C GLU A 157 0.04 17.52 8.17
N TYR A 158 -0.30 16.24 7.98
CA TYR A 158 -1.18 15.77 6.89
C TYR A 158 -2.45 15.09 7.45
N PRO A 159 -3.40 15.85 7.99
CA PRO A 159 -4.65 15.30 8.54
C PRO A 159 -5.52 14.59 7.48
N GLN A 160 -5.25 14.80 6.19
CA GLN A 160 -5.89 14.14 5.05
C GLN A 160 -5.52 12.65 4.92
N ILE A 161 -4.49 12.16 5.62
CA ILE A 161 -4.18 10.72 5.68
C ILE A 161 -5.38 9.99 6.28
N GLU A 162 -5.92 9.02 5.53
CA GLU A 162 -7.14 8.29 5.90
C GLU A 162 -6.86 6.94 6.54
N VAL A 163 -5.69 6.36 6.25
CA VAL A 163 -5.32 5.02 6.73
C VAL A 163 -3.82 4.93 7.02
N VAL A 164 -3.47 4.15 8.02
CA VAL A 164 -2.07 3.87 8.38
C VAL A 164 -1.85 2.35 8.37
N GLN A 165 -0.84 1.88 7.64
CA GLN A 165 -0.39 0.50 7.68
C GLN A 165 0.86 0.42 8.56
N ILE A 166 0.84 -0.41 9.61
CA ILE A 166 1.97 -0.65 10.50
C ILE A 166 2.32 -2.13 10.57
N GLN A 167 3.56 -2.42 10.93
CA GLN A 167 3.93 -3.75 11.38
C GLN A 167 3.36 -3.93 12.79
N PHE A 168 2.46 -4.91 12.97
CA PHE A 168 1.82 -5.15 14.25
C PHE A 168 1.60 -6.65 14.46
N ASN A 169 2.44 -7.27 15.27
CA ASN A 169 2.31 -8.67 15.61
C ASN A 169 2.63 -8.92 17.09
N TYR A 170 2.14 -10.02 17.63
CA TYR A 170 2.24 -10.35 19.05
C TYR A 170 3.67 -10.59 19.55
N LEU A 171 4.63 -10.80 18.66
CA LEU A 171 6.01 -11.12 19.02
C LEU A 171 6.83 -9.86 19.33
N ASP A 172 6.66 -8.79 18.54
CA ASP A 172 7.52 -7.59 18.56
C ASP A 172 6.76 -6.27 18.79
N TYR A 173 5.47 -6.31 19.12
CA TYR A 173 4.68 -5.08 19.23
C TYR A 173 5.11 -4.13 20.37
N GLU A 174 5.91 -4.62 21.34
CA GLU A 174 6.55 -3.82 22.38
C GLU A 174 8.02 -3.45 22.06
N ASP A 175 8.57 -3.95 20.95
CA ASP A 175 9.96 -3.66 20.57
C ASP A 175 10.15 -2.16 20.30
N LEU A 176 11.22 -1.59 20.86
CA LEU A 176 11.54 -0.17 20.73
C LEU A 176 11.91 0.25 19.31
N ALA A 177 12.30 -0.69 18.45
CA ALA A 177 12.62 -0.42 17.05
C ALA A 177 11.39 -0.15 16.19
N VAL A 178 10.23 -0.72 16.57
CA VAL A 178 8.98 -0.58 15.80
C VAL A 178 7.88 0.14 16.57
N GLU A 179 7.91 0.13 17.90
CA GLU A 179 6.92 0.75 18.80
C GLU A 179 5.46 0.54 18.37
N SER A 180 5.15 -0.63 17.82
CA SER A 180 3.87 -0.91 17.15
C SER A 180 2.67 -0.63 18.05
N ARG A 181 2.73 -0.98 19.35
CA ARG A 181 1.65 -0.67 20.28
C ARG A 181 1.43 0.83 20.42
N LYS A 182 2.51 1.61 20.57
CA LYS A 182 2.40 3.06 20.68
C LYS A 182 1.90 3.69 19.36
N CYS A 183 2.36 3.18 18.21
CA CYS A 183 1.85 3.61 16.91
C CYS A 183 0.34 3.32 16.78
N TYR A 184 -0.10 2.15 17.23
CA TYR A 184 -1.53 1.82 17.30
C TYR A 184 -2.31 2.81 18.20
N GLU A 185 -1.77 3.15 19.37
CA GLU A 185 -2.38 4.10 20.31
C GLU A 185 -2.50 5.52 19.68
N VAL A 186 -1.46 5.96 18.95
CA VAL A 186 -1.50 7.22 18.18
C VAL A 186 -2.62 7.18 17.14
N CYS A 187 -2.71 6.11 16.34
CA CYS A 187 -3.77 5.97 15.35
C CYS A 187 -5.16 5.99 16.00
N ARG A 188 -5.35 5.30 17.11
CA ARG A 188 -6.61 5.30 17.87
C ARG A 188 -6.96 6.70 18.39
N LYS A 189 -6.01 7.41 19.00
CA LYS A 189 -6.17 8.77 19.51
C LYS A 189 -6.56 9.76 18.40
N MET A 190 -5.99 9.59 17.22
CA MET A 190 -6.23 10.47 16.06
C MET A 190 -7.36 9.98 15.14
N ASN A 191 -8.08 8.93 15.56
CA ASN A 191 -9.18 8.32 14.79
C ASN A 191 -8.76 7.91 13.36
N LYS A 192 -7.57 7.33 13.24
CA LYS A 192 -7.05 6.78 11.97
C LYS A 192 -7.23 5.27 11.95
N PRO A 193 -7.92 4.71 10.95
CA PRO A 193 -7.98 3.28 10.70
C PRO A 193 -6.58 2.67 10.44
N LEU A 194 -6.42 1.41 10.84
CA LEU A 194 -5.24 0.58 10.62
C LEU A 194 -5.59 -0.58 9.69
#